data_600d30075eea600853d4867c69ac6e27
#
_entry.id   600d30075eea600853d4867c69ac6e27
#
_cell.length_a   1.000
_cell.length_b   1.000
_cell.length_c   1.000
_cell.angle_alpha   90.00
_cell.angle_beta   90.00
_cell.angle_gamma   90.00
#
_symmetry.space_group_name_H-M   'P 1'
#
loop_
_entity.id
_entity.type
_entity.pdbx_description
1 polymer ?
#
loop_
_entity_poly.entity_id
_entity_poly.type
_entity_poly.pdbx_seq_one_letter_code
_entity_poly.pdbx_strand_id
1 'polypeptide(L)'
;MDLLEQYFPNLSYEQIQQFSQLNILFRDLNVKINLVSRKDIDFLVERHIIHSLAIAKFHKFKTKTEILDVGTGGGFPGIPLSIIF
;
A
#
# COMPACT_ATOMS: atom_id res chain seq x y z
N MET A 1 -8.10 -5.12 7.98
CA MET A 1 -8.06 -4.01 7.01
C MET A 1 -9.12 -2.94 7.23
N ASP A 2 -9.70 -2.88 8.43
CA ASP A 2 -10.83 -1.99 8.73
C ASP A 2 -10.51 -0.52 8.52
N LEU A 3 -9.31 -0.09 8.88
CA LEU A 3 -8.89 1.30 8.70
C LEU A 3 -8.81 1.68 7.23
N LEU A 4 -8.30 0.79 6.39
CA LEU A 4 -8.22 1.01 4.95
C LEU A 4 -9.62 1.16 4.34
N GLU A 5 -10.56 0.31 4.71
CA GLU A 5 -11.95 0.36 4.23
C GLU A 5 -12.66 1.63 4.69
N GLN A 6 -12.31 2.15 5.85
CA GLN A 6 -12.86 3.39 6.38
C GLN A 6 -12.51 4.59 5.49
N TYR A 7 -11.26 4.67 5.01
CA TYR A 7 -10.82 5.75 4.15
C TYR A 7 -11.12 5.51 2.66
N PHE A 8 -11.26 4.26 2.26
CA PHE A 8 -11.51 3.86 0.86
C PHE A 8 -12.65 2.85 0.82
N PRO A 9 -13.90 3.30 1.03
CA PRO A 9 -15.04 2.39 1.19
C PRO A 9 -15.46 1.67 -0.10
N ASN A 10 -14.97 2.12 -1.26
CA ASN A 10 -15.38 1.59 -2.57
C ASN A 10 -14.40 0.55 -3.13
N LEU A 11 -13.46 0.07 -2.34
CA LEU A 11 -12.55 -0.98 -2.77
C LEU A 11 -13.30 -2.27 -3.07
N SER A 12 -12.92 -2.93 -4.18
CA SER A 12 -13.46 -4.24 -4.51
C SER A 12 -12.93 -5.30 -3.56
N TYR A 13 -13.62 -6.46 -3.52
CA TYR A 13 -13.14 -7.61 -2.76
C TYR A 13 -11.72 -8.01 -3.17
N GLU A 14 -11.43 -8.02 -4.48
CA GLU A 14 -10.09 -8.34 -4.98
C GLU A 14 -9.03 -7.36 -4.48
N GLN A 15 -9.34 -6.08 -4.50
CA GLN A 15 -8.42 -5.06 -3.99
C GLN A 15 -8.14 -5.23 -2.50
N ILE A 16 -9.17 -5.51 -1.71
CA ILE A 16 -9.02 -5.78 -0.28
C ILE A 16 -8.12 -6.99 -0.06
N GLN A 17 -8.31 -8.06 -0.85
CA GLN A 17 -7.48 -9.25 -0.76
C GLN A 17 -6.02 -8.96 -1.15
N GLN A 18 -5.81 -8.16 -2.17
CA GLN A 18 -4.47 -7.77 -2.60
C GLN A 18 -3.74 -6.95 -1.52
N PHE A 19 -4.44 -6.04 -0.85
CA PHE A 19 -3.86 -5.29 0.27
C PHE A 19 -3.56 -6.19 1.47
N SER A 20 -4.44 -7.15 1.76
CA SER A 20 -4.19 -8.13 2.82
C SER A 20 -2.96 -8.98 2.53
N GLN A 21 -2.81 -9.45 1.30
CA GLN A 21 -1.64 -10.20 0.87
C GLN A 21 -0.38 -9.36 0.91
N LEU A 22 -0.45 -8.10 0.50
CA LEU A 22 0.68 -7.17 0.60
C LEU A 22 1.15 -7.02 2.04
N ASN A 23 0.21 -6.85 2.97
CA ASN A 23 0.53 -6.72 4.38
C ASN A 23 1.25 -7.96 4.92
N ILE A 24 0.74 -9.15 4.61
CA ILE A 24 1.34 -10.42 5.06
C ILE A 24 2.72 -10.60 4.43
N LEU A 25 2.82 -10.45 3.13
CA LEU A 25 4.07 -10.65 2.39
C LEU A 25 5.15 -9.67 2.84
N PHE A 26 4.80 -8.42 3.02
CA PHE A 26 5.76 -7.40 3.44
C PHE A 26 6.29 -7.69 4.83
N ARG A 27 5.44 -8.14 5.77
CA ARG A 27 5.87 -8.53 7.11
C ARG A 27 6.87 -9.69 7.07
N ASP A 28 6.60 -10.70 6.24
CA ASP A 28 7.49 -11.85 6.09
C ASP A 28 8.85 -11.44 5.52
N LEU A 29 8.84 -10.60 4.50
CA LEU A 29 10.08 -10.08 3.90
C LEU A 29 10.85 -9.18 4.87
N ASN A 30 10.15 -8.38 5.65
CA ASN A 30 10.78 -7.45 6.58
C ASN A 30 11.58 -8.15 7.67
N VAL A 31 11.18 -9.36 8.06
CA VAL A 31 11.97 -10.18 8.98
C VAL A 31 13.37 -10.46 8.44
N LYS A 32 13.47 -10.63 7.12
CA LYS A 32 14.73 -10.99 6.44
C LYS A 32 15.58 -9.78 6.05
N ILE A 33 14.97 -8.73 5.54
CA ILE A 33 15.70 -7.61 4.92
C ILE A 33 15.44 -6.25 5.57
N ASN A 34 14.57 -6.18 6.58
CA ASN A 34 14.37 -5.02 7.44
C ASN A 34 14.14 -3.71 6.65
N LEU A 35 13.14 -3.72 5.76
CA LEU A 35 12.78 -2.57 4.92
C LEU A 35 12.18 -1.41 5.73
N VAL A 36 11.44 -1.73 6.80
CA VAL A 36 10.91 -0.75 7.75
C VAL A 36 11.29 -1.17 9.17
N SER A 37 11.24 -0.23 10.11
CA SER A 37 11.59 -0.51 11.49
C SER A 37 10.62 -1.51 12.13
N ARG A 38 11.06 -2.17 13.21
CA ARG A 38 10.19 -3.10 13.96
C ARG A 38 8.97 -2.41 14.53
N LYS A 39 9.07 -1.14 14.87
CA LYS A 39 7.93 -0.35 15.35
C LYS A 39 6.95 -0.06 14.22
N ASP A 40 7.45 0.24 13.04
CA ASP A 40 6.61 0.61 11.90
C ASP A 40 5.90 -0.59 11.28
N ILE A 41 6.48 -1.79 11.34
CA ILE A 41 5.86 -2.96 10.72
C ILE A 41 4.49 -3.29 11.31
N ASP A 42 4.28 -3.04 12.59
CA ASP A 42 2.99 -3.26 13.23
C ASP A 42 1.94 -2.24 12.78
N PHE A 43 2.37 -1.14 12.18
CA PHE A 43 1.52 -0.07 11.67
C PHE A 43 1.63 0.07 10.15
N LEU A 44 1.97 -1.02 9.46
CA LEU A 44 2.22 -0.99 8.01
C LEU A 44 1.02 -0.43 7.24
N VAL A 45 -0.19 -0.88 7.57
CA VAL A 45 -1.41 -0.42 6.90
C VAL A 45 -1.57 1.09 7.09
N GLU A 46 -1.48 1.58 8.31
CA GLU A 46 -1.70 2.99 8.62
C GLU A 46 -0.58 3.88 8.11
N ARG A 47 0.68 3.55 8.43
CA ARG A 47 1.81 4.45 8.19
C ARG A 47 2.38 4.38 6.79
N HIS A 48 2.18 3.26 6.10
CA HIS A 48 2.77 3.06 4.78
C HIS A 48 1.73 2.86 3.69
N ILE A 49 0.78 1.95 3.85
CA ILE A 49 -0.22 1.68 2.81
C ILE A 49 -1.19 2.85 2.68
N ILE A 50 -1.87 3.25 3.74
CA ILE A 50 -2.84 4.35 3.70
C ILE A 50 -2.15 5.67 3.38
N HIS A 51 -0.98 5.91 3.96
CA HIS A 51 -0.21 7.11 3.67
C HIS A 51 0.14 7.22 2.18
N SER A 52 0.56 6.11 1.57
CA SER A 52 0.83 6.06 0.13
C SER A 52 -0.42 6.36 -0.70
N LEU A 53 -1.55 5.83 -0.29
CA LEU A 53 -2.83 6.01 -0.99
C LEU A 53 -3.42 7.41 -0.80
N ALA A 54 -2.89 8.24 0.08
CA ALA A 54 -3.31 9.63 0.21
C ALA A 54 -3.22 10.38 -1.13
N ILE A 55 -2.30 10.00 -2.00
CA ILE A 55 -2.19 10.56 -3.35
C ILE A 55 -3.49 10.36 -4.12
N ALA A 56 -4.18 9.22 -3.96
CA ALA A 56 -5.41 8.91 -4.66
C ALA A 56 -6.58 9.81 -4.26
N LYS A 57 -6.49 10.49 -3.12
CA LYS A 57 -7.51 11.48 -2.70
C LYS A 57 -7.43 12.78 -3.47
N PHE A 58 -6.27 13.07 -4.05
CA PHE A 58 -6.02 14.32 -4.78
C PHE A 58 -5.84 14.12 -6.28
N HIS A 59 -5.51 12.90 -6.71
CA HIS A 59 -5.26 12.62 -8.11
C HIS A 59 -5.74 11.23 -8.49
N LYS A 60 -6.51 11.14 -9.57
CA LYS A 60 -6.97 9.89 -10.15
C LYS A 60 -6.14 9.56 -11.39
N PHE A 61 -5.41 8.45 -11.33
CA PHE A 61 -4.70 7.95 -12.49
C PHE A 61 -5.65 7.18 -13.42
N LYS A 62 -5.49 7.36 -14.71
CA LYS A 62 -6.24 6.59 -15.71
C LYS A 62 -5.74 5.15 -15.73
N THR A 63 -6.61 4.21 -16.14
CA THR A 63 -6.21 2.81 -16.38
C THR A 63 -5.02 2.78 -17.34
N LYS A 64 -4.04 1.92 -17.05
CA LYS A 64 -2.80 1.76 -17.80
C LYS A 64 -1.84 2.95 -17.74
N THR A 65 -2.03 3.87 -16.80
CA THR A 65 -1.05 4.93 -16.54
C THR A 65 0.25 4.30 -16.05
N GLU A 66 1.38 4.74 -16.63
CA GLU A 66 2.70 4.32 -16.17
C GLU A 66 3.23 5.34 -15.17
N ILE A 67 3.74 4.85 -14.03
CA ILE A 67 4.26 5.68 -12.95
C ILE A 67 5.69 5.27 -12.66
N LEU A 68 6.59 6.27 -12.62
CA LEU A 68 7.97 6.06 -12.15
C LEU A 68 8.04 6.44 -10.67
N ASP A 69 8.38 5.45 -9.84
CA ASP A 69 8.53 5.64 -8.41
C ASP A 69 10.02 5.66 -8.04
N VAL A 70 10.59 6.85 -7.97
CA VAL A 70 12.00 7.03 -7.68
C VAL A 70 12.24 6.89 -6.18
N GLY A 71 13.21 6.02 -5.81
CA GLY A 71 13.52 5.79 -4.40
C GLY A 71 12.43 5.03 -3.66
N THR A 72 11.80 4.05 -4.32
CA THR A 72 10.61 3.36 -3.82
C THR A 72 10.83 2.57 -2.53
N GLY A 73 12.07 2.19 -2.19
CA GLY A 73 12.34 1.37 -1.01
C GLY A 73 11.59 0.04 -1.06
N GLY A 74 10.64 -0.16 -0.15
CA GLY A 74 9.81 -1.37 -0.09
C GLY A 74 8.67 -1.41 -1.10
N GLY A 75 8.62 -0.50 -2.08
CA GLY A 75 7.57 -0.45 -3.09
C GLY A 75 6.48 0.57 -2.81
N PHE A 76 6.73 1.56 -1.98
CA PHE A 76 5.77 2.59 -1.62
C PHE A 76 6.16 3.95 -2.21
N PRO A 77 5.21 4.73 -2.77
CA PRO A 77 3.77 4.45 -2.87
C PRO A 77 3.36 3.63 -4.10
N GLY A 78 4.30 3.21 -4.94
CA GLY A 78 4.02 2.61 -6.25
C GLY A 78 3.12 1.38 -6.16
N ILE A 79 3.45 0.40 -5.31
CA ILE A 79 2.68 -0.85 -5.23
C ILE A 79 1.25 -0.61 -4.73
N PRO A 80 1.00 0.11 -3.61
CA PRO A 80 -0.37 0.43 -3.20
C PRO A 80 -1.17 1.15 -4.27
N LEU A 81 -0.56 2.12 -4.98
CA LEU A 81 -1.25 2.83 -6.05
C LEU A 81 -1.59 1.92 -7.22
N SER A 82 -0.74 0.95 -7.54
CA SER A 82 -1.02 -0.01 -8.61
C SER A 82 -2.19 -0.94 -8.29
N ILE A 83 -2.45 -1.20 -7.01
CA ILE A 83 -3.59 -2.01 -6.59
C ILE A 83 -4.90 -1.23 -6.75
N ILE A 84 -4.92 0.06 -6.38
CA ILE A 84 -6.14 0.85 -6.39
C ILE A 84 -6.53 1.36 -7.79
N PHE A 85 -5.58 1.47 -8.69
CA PHE A 85 -5.83 1.96 -10.07
C PHE A 85 -5.64 0.90 -11.15
#